data_07df42a3342d2b32fa1f791c47be4a52
#
_entry.id   07df42a3342d2b32fa1f791c47be4a52
#
_cell.length_a   1.000
_cell.length_b   1.000
_cell.length_c   1.000
_cell.angle_alpha   90.00
_cell.angle_beta   90.00
_cell.angle_gamma   90.00
#
_symmetry.space_group_name_H-M   'P 1'
#
loop_
_entity.id
_entity.type
_entity.pdbx_description
1 polymer ?
#
loop_
_entity_poly.entity_id
_entity_poly.type
_entity_poly.pdbx_seq_one_letter_code
_entity_poly.pdbx_strand_id
1 'polypeptide(L)'
;MAKVLFLQRDGYESFGVMYLAAALAARGHGADVLVESQEKASFYDKARALRPDVVAFSLMTGLEGWAAQAASRVKAVWNGPVVAGGPHATFFPEFVAEPGLDAVCRGEAEDALPEFVDALAGGGDGARVPGFWVKAASGLAKNDLYPLRADLDSLPLPDRGFYRRRYPELVEGGGVEVLAARGCPFSCSFCYNHVLRRLYAGKGRYVRRHGHDRLLEEIARERRERPGGVRYVGFVDDLFIQDRDWLEGFLARYRAEIGLPFTCAVRANLVDAELVRELAASGCKVVSFGLESGDERLRNEVLGKKISEEQILRTAELLSAHGIRFSTFNMFNLPGETLALAEKTLALNLRLGPANHPWSGLLQPYRGTRVFDHIVERGLASGEAMQAGLFHQAVLRQPDTEALTAFNACFYWMVRLPRWRRPLFWLARHGGGLAERFFGLAASLHRYVRLMEPLEGGNPWLSALRLGWRRLQAYL
;
A
#
# COMPACT_ATOMS: atom_id res chain seq x y z
N MET A 1 25.83 -10.98 17.01
CA MET A 1 25.02 -9.78 16.78
C MET A 1 25.39 -9.19 15.43
N ALA A 2 24.44 -9.04 14.53
CA ALA A 2 24.66 -8.46 13.20
C ALA A 2 23.80 -7.21 13.01
N LYS A 3 24.21 -6.33 12.09
CA LYS A 3 23.52 -5.08 11.77
C LYS A 3 22.94 -5.13 10.35
N VAL A 4 21.61 -4.97 10.22
CA VAL A 4 20.92 -4.87 8.94
C VAL A 4 20.65 -3.40 8.61
N LEU A 5 21.04 -2.96 7.42
CA LEU A 5 20.76 -1.60 6.93
C LEU A 5 19.69 -1.66 5.84
N PHE A 6 18.52 -1.11 6.12
CA PHE A 6 17.47 -0.95 5.13
C PHE A 6 17.73 0.29 4.28
N LEU A 7 17.67 0.12 2.95
CA LEU A 7 17.77 1.22 2.00
C LEU A 7 16.39 1.47 1.37
N GLN A 8 15.98 2.74 1.36
CA GLN A 8 14.68 3.18 0.86
C GLN A 8 14.87 4.41 -0.03
N ARG A 9 14.11 4.52 -1.13
CA ARG A 9 14.18 5.66 -2.03
C ARG A 9 13.47 6.88 -1.44
N ASP A 10 12.22 6.72 -1.11
CA ASP A 10 11.31 7.81 -0.74
C ASP A 10 11.09 7.88 0.77
N GLY A 11 10.86 9.09 1.28
CA GLY A 11 10.68 9.35 2.71
C GLY A 11 9.26 9.05 3.19
N TYR A 12 9.03 7.83 3.67
CA TYR A 12 7.81 7.43 4.40
C TYR A 12 8.12 6.31 5.40
N GLU A 13 7.27 6.16 6.41
CA GLU A 13 7.36 5.05 7.36
C GLU A 13 6.85 3.76 6.71
N SER A 14 7.73 2.79 6.50
CA SER A 14 7.35 1.48 5.94
C SER A 14 6.96 0.51 7.06
N PHE A 15 5.71 0.06 7.08
CA PHE A 15 5.21 -0.93 8.03
C PHE A 15 6.07 -2.20 8.06
N GLY A 16 6.30 -2.79 6.88
CA GLY A 16 7.08 -4.00 6.78
C GLY A 16 8.47 -3.84 7.39
N VAL A 17 9.14 -2.71 7.14
CA VAL A 17 10.48 -2.44 7.68
C VAL A 17 10.44 -2.27 9.21
N MET A 18 9.43 -1.61 9.77
CA MET A 18 9.28 -1.46 11.22
C MET A 18 9.05 -2.81 11.93
N TYR A 19 8.25 -3.70 11.34
CA TYR A 19 8.08 -5.07 11.84
C TYR A 19 9.37 -5.88 11.75
N LEU A 20 10.10 -5.76 10.62
CA LEU A 20 11.38 -6.46 10.44
C LEU A 20 12.45 -5.97 11.40
N ALA A 21 12.52 -4.65 11.65
CA ALA A 21 13.45 -4.09 12.63
C ALA A 21 13.16 -4.64 14.05
N ALA A 22 11.87 -4.72 14.43
CA ALA A 22 11.47 -5.29 15.71
C ALA A 22 11.76 -6.80 15.80
N ALA A 23 11.54 -7.55 14.72
CA ALA A 23 11.83 -8.99 14.67
C ALA A 23 13.34 -9.27 14.75
N LEU A 24 14.17 -8.47 14.08
CA LEU A 24 15.63 -8.52 14.19
C LEU A 24 16.11 -8.22 15.63
N ALA A 25 15.56 -7.17 16.25
CA ALA A 25 15.88 -6.82 17.63
C ALA A 25 15.53 -7.92 18.62
N ALA A 26 14.39 -8.61 18.43
CA ALA A 26 13.97 -9.76 19.25
C ALA A 26 14.95 -10.95 19.15
N ARG A 27 15.73 -11.03 18.08
CA ARG A 27 16.80 -12.04 17.88
C ARG A 27 18.21 -11.53 18.23
N GLY A 28 18.31 -10.31 18.80
CA GLY A 28 19.57 -9.71 19.20
C GLY A 28 20.38 -9.09 18.06
N HIS A 29 19.76 -8.80 16.90
CA HIS A 29 20.36 -8.08 15.79
C HIS A 29 19.99 -6.60 15.81
N GLY A 30 20.87 -5.76 15.26
CA GLY A 30 20.60 -4.33 15.06
C GLY A 30 19.97 -4.07 13.69
N ALA A 31 19.16 -3.03 13.61
CA ALA A 31 18.64 -2.52 12.33
C ALA A 31 18.80 -1.00 12.25
N ASP A 32 19.00 -0.49 11.03
CA ASP A 32 19.05 0.94 10.71
C ASP A 32 18.43 1.20 9.33
N VAL A 33 18.12 2.45 9.00
CA VAL A 33 17.53 2.84 7.72
C VAL A 33 18.24 4.03 7.12
N LEU A 34 18.42 4.02 5.79
CA LEU A 34 18.79 5.21 5.02
C LEU A 34 17.75 5.45 3.93
N VAL A 35 17.33 6.71 3.80
CA VAL A 35 16.37 7.18 2.81
C VAL A 35 17.08 8.09 1.81
N GLU A 36 17.14 7.67 0.52
CA GLU A 36 17.91 8.38 -0.51
C GLU A 36 17.44 9.82 -0.70
N SER A 37 16.14 10.06 -0.73
CA SER A 37 15.57 11.40 -0.87
C SER A 37 15.93 12.36 0.28
N GLN A 38 16.32 11.84 1.44
CA GLN A 38 16.80 12.61 2.59
C GLN A 38 18.33 12.80 2.55
N GLU A 39 19.05 11.73 2.24
CA GLU A 39 20.52 11.70 2.27
C GLU A 39 21.17 12.26 1.00
N LYS A 40 20.44 12.27 -0.13
CA LYS A 40 20.89 12.82 -1.43
C LYS A 40 22.26 12.27 -1.85
N ALA A 41 23.22 13.14 -2.19
CA ALA A 41 24.54 12.73 -2.67
C ALA A 41 25.35 11.91 -1.65
N SER A 42 25.09 12.04 -0.35
CA SER A 42 25.80 11.30 0.71
C SER A 42 25.28 9.89 0.99
N PHE A 43 24.23 9.44 0.30
CA PHE A 43 23.52 8.19 0.58
C PHE A 43 24.43 6.95 0.62
N TYR A 44 25.23 6.74 -0.43
CA TYR A 44 26.09 5.55 -0.53
C TYR A 44 27.31 5.62 0.41
N ASP A 45 27.88 6.82 0.61
CA ASP A 45 28.98 7.01 1.56
C ASP A 45 28.52 6.73 2.99
N LYS A 46 27.33 7.19 3.36
CA LYS A 46 26.73 6.88 4.66
C LYS A 46 26.40 5.40 4.80
N ALA A 47 25.89 4.75 3.74
CA ALA A 47 25.63 3.31 3.76
C ALA A 47 26.92 2.54 4.10
N ARG A 48 28.05 2.89 3.46
CA ARG A 48 29.36 2.30 3.74
C ARG A 48 29.85 2.64 5.17
N ALA A 49 29.71 3.88 5.59
CA ALA A 49 30.20 4.36 6.90
C ALA A 49 29.46 3.68 8.08
N LEU A 50 28.21 3.27 7.90
CA LEU A 50 27.42 2.56 8.90
C LEU A 50 27.89 1.12 9.14
N ARG A 51 28.77 0.59 8.27
CA ARG A 51 29.35 -0.77 8.36
C ARG A 51 28.28 -1.85 8.63
N PRO A 52 27.27 -1.98 7.77
CA PRO A 52 26.27 -3.03 7.94
C PRO A 52 26.87 -4.41 7.70
N ASP A 53 26.26 -5.44 8.32
CA ASP A 53 26.57 -6.84 8.00
C ASP A 53 25.67 -7.33 6.83
N VAL A 54 24.48 -6.74 6.66
CA VAL A 54 23.53 -7.00 5.58
C VAL A 54 22.90 -5.69 5.12
N VAL A 55 22.79 -5.47 3.81
CA VAL A 55 21.97 -4.42 3.21
C VAL A 55 20.66 -5.03 2.70
N ALA A 56 19.53 -4.41 3.03
CA ALA A 56 18.19 -4.93 2.70
C ALA A 56 17.31 -3.88 2.01
N PHE A 57 16.49 -4.33 1.07
CA PHE A 57 15.46 -3.55 0.39
C PHE A 57 14.09 -4.16 0.65
N SER A 58 13.07 -3.34 0.95
CA SER A 58 11.67 -3.74 0.94
C SER A 58 10.96 -3.04 -0.22
N LEU A 59 10.59 -3.81 -1.26
CA LEU A 59 10.24 -3.27 -2.57
C LEU A 59 8.77 -3.51 -2.95
N MET A 60 8.13 -2.41 -3.36
CA MET A 60 6.93 -2.46 -4.19
C MET A 60 7.33 -2.53 -5.67
N THR A 61 6.48 -3.13 -6.51
CA THR A 61 6.66 -3.08 -7.97
C THR A 61 6.63 -1.64 -8.46
N GLY A 62 7.55 -1.29 -9.37
CA GLY A 62 7.82 0.08 -9.83
C GLY A 62 9.06 0.72 -9.16
N LEU A 63 9.66 0.06 -8.15
CA LEU A 63 10.91 0.48 -7.52
C LEU A 63 12.09 -0.45 -7.86
N GLU A 64 11.85 -1.53 -8.61
CA GLU A 64 12.86 -2.54 -8.95
C GLU A 64 14.05 -1.96 -9.70
N GLY A 65 13.82 -1.09 -10.68
CA GLY A 65 14.89 -0.45 -11.44
C GLY A 65 15.80 0.42 -10.57
N TRP A 66 15.22 1.17 -9.63
CA TRP A 66 15.99 1.92 -8.64
C TRP A 66 16.77 0.97 -7.72
N ALA A 67 16.13 -0.08 -7.22
CA ALA A 67 16.78 -0.99 -6.29
C ALA A 67 17.94 -1.76 -6.92
N ALA A 68 17.82 -2.19 -8.19
CA ALA A 68 18.88 -2.82 -8.95
C ALA A 68 20.11 -1.90 -9.10
N GLN A 69 19.86 -0.62 -9.45
CA GLN A 69 20.92 0.38 -9.53
C GLN A 69 21.56 0.65 -8.15
N ALA A 70 20.73 0.81 -7.11
CA ALA A 70 21.20 1.05 -5.76
C ALA A 70 22.03 -0.13 -5.22
N ALA A 71 21.58 -1.36 -5.43
CA ALA A 71 22.28 -2.58 -5.07
C ALA A 71 23.67 -2.65 -5.74
N SER A 72 23.73 -2.37 -7.06
CA SER A 72 25.01 -2.35 -7.80
C SER A 72 25.95 -1.28 -7.29
N ARG A 73 25.45 -0.07 -6.97
CA ARG A 73 26.26 1.01 -6.39
C ARG A 73 26.75 0.68 -4.98
N VAL A 74 25.92 0.03 -4.17
CA VAL A 74 26.33 -0.46 -2.84
C VAL A 74 27.46 -1.47 -2.99
N LYS A 75 27.33 -2.45 -3.89
CA LYS A 75 28.37 -3.46 -4.15
C LYS A 75 29.69 -2.86 -4.62
N ALA A 76 29.68 -1.72 -5.31
CA ALA A 76 30.90 -1.03 -5.73
C ALA A 76 31.71 -0.46 -4.55
N VAL A 77 31.09 -0.21 -3.40
CA VAL A 77 31.74 0.41 -2.23
C VAL A 77 31.74 -0.50 -1.00
N TRP A 78 31.03 -1.63 -1.04
CA TRP A 78 30.89 -2.57 0.08
C TRP A 78 30.55 -3.97 -0.40
N ASN A 79 31.25 -5.01 0.07
CA ASN A 79 31.17 -6.38 -0.45
C ASN A 79 30.26 -7.33 0.35
N GLY A 80 29.52 -6.86 1.33
CA GLY A 80 28.63 -7.72 2.10
C GLY A 80 27.34 -8.11 1.38
N PRO A 81 26.50 -8.96 2.00
CA PRO A 81 25.26 -9.46 1.43
C PRO A 81 24.23 -8.37 1.21
N VAL A 82 23.65 -8.34 0.00
CA VAL A 82 22.56 -7.44 -0.39
C VAL A 82 21.31 -8.26 -0.70
N VAL A 83 20.21 -7.99 0.00
CA VAL A 83 18.98 -8.77 -0.11
C VAL A 83 17.78 -7.86 -0.46
N ALA A 84 16.84 -8.38 -1.23
CA ALA A 84 15.59 -7.69 -1.53
C ALA A 84 14.39 -8.54 -1.06
N GLY A 85 13.39 -7.89 -0.48
CA GLY A 85 12.13 -8.48 -0.07
C GLY A 85 10.95 -7.60 -0.46
N GLY A 86 9.78 -7.90 0.12
CA GLY A 86 8.54 -7.18 -0.12
C GLY A 86 7.73 -7.72 -1.31
N PRO A 87 6.64 -7.01 -1.69
CA PRO A 87 5.74 -7.47 -2.74
C PRO A 87 6.43 -7.78 -4.07
N HIS A 88 7.33 -6.91 -4.55
CA HIS A 88 8.01 -7.16 -5.82
C HIS A 88 8.79 -8.49 -5.80
N ALA A 89 9.68 -8.69 -4.83
CA ALA A 89 10.46 -9.92 -4.71
C ALA A 89 9.59 -11.19 -4.53
N THR A 90 8.41 -11.03 -3.94
CA THR A 90 7.45 -12.14 -3.76
C THR A 90 6.87 -12.62 -5.07
N PHE A 91 6.50 -11.69 -5.98
CA PHE A 91 5.87 -12.00 -7.26
C PHE A 91 6.87 -12.18 -8.40
N PHE A 92 8.05 -11.59 -8.28
CA PHE A 92 9.13 -11.62 -9.27
C PHE A 92 10.45 -12.06 -8.61
N PRO A 93 10.53 -13.32 -8.11
CA PRO A 93 11.73 -13.77 -7.43
C PRO A 93 12.95 -13.88 -8.35
N GLU A 94 12.74 -13.88 -9.68
CA GLU A 94 13.79 -13.78 -10.71
C GLU A 94 14.62 -12.50 -10.55
N PHE A 95 14.11 -11.51 -9.83
CA PHE A 95 14.83 -10.28 -9.46
C PHE A 95 16.14 -10.57 -8.74
N VAL A 96 16.29 -11.75 -8.13
CA VAL A 96 17.58 -12.22 -7.60
C VAL A 96 18.68 -12.22 -8.66
N ALA A 97 18.35 -12.34 -9.96
CA ALA A 97 19.33 -12.34 -11.05
C ALA A 97 20.10 -11.02 -11.18
N GLU A 98 19.56 -9.91 -10.67
CA GLU A 98 20.22 -8.60 -10.72
C GLU A 98 21.63 -8.68 -10.10
N PRO A 99 22.67 -8.12 -10.79
CA PRO A 99 24.06 -8.30 -10.40
C PRO A 99 24.39 -7.86 -8.98
N GLY A 100 23.73 -6.83 -8.49
CA GLY A 100 23.95 -6.27 -7.15
C GLY A 100 23.26 -7.04 -6.01
N LEU A 101 22.41 -8.02 -6.29
CA LEU A 101 21.70 -8.79 -5.28
C LEU A 101 22.36 -10.14 -5.03
N ASP A 102 22.37 -10.58 -3.78
CA ASP A 102 22.81 -11.93 -3.37
C ASP A 102 21.63 -12.84 -3.07
N ALA A 103 20.51 -12.27 -2.60
CA ALA A 103 19.31 -13.04 -2.28
C ALA A 103 18.03 -12.21 -2.41
N VAL A 104 16.89 -12.90 -2.55
CA VAL A 104 15.55 -12.33 -2.41
C VAL A 104 14.74 -13.11 -1.40
N CYS A 105 13.98 -12.40 -0.57
CA CYS A 105 13.03 -12.96 0.37
C CYS A 105 11.60 -12.83 -0.18
N ARG A 106 10.86 -13.93 -0.19
CA ARG A 106 9.49 -14.02 -0.69
C ARG A 106 8.51 -14.15 0.47
N GLY A 107 7.41 -13.43 0.39
CA GLY A 107 6.34 -13.50 1.39
C GLY A 107 6.63 -12.70 2.66
N GLU A 108 6.08 -13.17 3.78
CA GLU A 108 6.31 -12.57 5.10
C GLU A 108 7.71 -12.91 5.59
N ALA A 109 8.43 -11.93 6.12
CA ALA A 109 9.85 -12.05 6.39
C ALA A 109 10.22 -11.85 7.87
N GLU A 110 9.26 -11.70 8.76
CA GLU A 110 9.50 -11.47 10.19
C GLU A 110 10.20 -12.67 10.88
N ASP A 111 10.00 -13.87 10.36
CA ASP A 111 10.74 -15.07 10.79
C ASP A 111 11.94 -15.34 9.87
N ALA A 112 11.74 -15.21 8.56
CA ALA A 112 12.72 -15.57 7.54
C ALA A 112 13.97 -14.67 7.57
N LEU A 113 13.80 -13.34 7.71
CA LEU A 113 14.94 -12.41 7.69
C LEU A 113 15.85 -12.58 8.91
N PRO A 114 15.35 -12.65 10.15
CA PRO A 114 16.22 -12.90 11.30
C PRO A 114 16.95 -14.25 11.19
N GLU A 115 16.29 -15.32 10.72
CA GLU A 115 16.93 -16.63 10.50
C GLU A 115 18.03 -16.57 9.43
N PHE A 116 17.80 -15.82 8.35
CA PHE A 116 18.82 -15.57 7.33
C PHE A 116 20.03 -14.82 7.89
N VAL A 117 19.80 -13.80 8.70
CA VAL A 117 20.86 -13.01 9.37
C VAL A 117 21.63 -13.87 10.39
N ASP A 118 20.94 -14.74 11.15
CA ASP A 118 21.58 -15.71 12.05
C ASP A 118 22.50 -16.65 11.28
N ALA A 119 22.04 -17.18 10.12
CA ALA A 119 22.85 -18.06 9.29
C ALA A 119 24.12 -17.39 8.79
N LEU A 120 24.01 -16.13 8.31
CA LEU A 120 25.19 -15.34 7.89
C LEU A 120 26.14 -15.04 9.06
N ALA A 121 25.62 -14.67 10.22
CA ALA A 121 26.42 -14.40 11.43
C ALA A 121 27.14 -15.64 11.95
N GLY A 122 26.57 -16.83 11.68
CA GLY A 122 27.17 -18.13 11.97
C GLY A 122 28.20 -18.60 10.91
N GLY A 123 28.51 -17.79 9.90
CA GLY A 123 29.45 -18.13 8.83
C GLY A 123 28.85 -18.99 7.70
N GLY A 124 27.53 -19.19 7.67
CA GLY A 124 26.80 -19.81 6.57
C GLY A 124 26.45 -18.80 5.46
N ASP A 125 25.81 -19.29 4.40
CA ASP A 125 25.37 -18.51 3.24
C ASP A 125 23.85 -18.23 3.19
N GLY A 126 23.08 -18.74 4.16
CA GLY A 126 21.61 -18.64 4.20
C GLY A 126 20.87 -19.42 3.13
N ALA A 127 21.56 -20.24 2.33
CA ALA A 127 20.99 -20.96 1.18
C ALA A 127 19.88 -21.97 1.53
N ARG A 128 19.70 -22.31 2.82
CA ARG A 128 18.67 -23.26 3.29
C ARG A 128 17.50 -22.58 4.01
N VAL A 129 17.52 -21.25 4.15
CA VAL A 129 16.48 -20.53 4.90
C VAL A 129 15.19 -20.48 4.06
N PRO A 130 14.06 -20.98 4.56
CA PRO A 130 12.78 -20.89 3.86
C PRO A 130 12.43 -19.43 3.53
N GLY A 131 11.73 -19.21 2.43
CA GLY A 131 11.40 -17.88 1.93
C GLY A 131 12.49 -17.26 1.07
N PHE A 132 13.76 -17.69 1.18
CA PHE A 132 14.85 -17.08 0.43
C PHE A 132 15.22 -17.85 -0.85
N TRP A 133 15.47 -17.09 -1.92
CA TRP A 133 16.24 -17.52 -3.07
C TRP A 133 17.62 -16.87 -2.98
N VAL A 134 18.68 -17.68 -2.98
CA VAL A 134 20.06 -17.24 -2.64
C VAL A 134 21.03 -17.64 -3.74
N LYS A 135 21.87 -16.71 -4.18
CA LYS A 135 23.03 -17.00 -5.02
C LYS A 135 24.12 -17.64 -4.16
N ALA A 136 24.12 -18.95 -4.08
CA ALA A 136 25.14 -19.71 -3.36
C ALA A 136 26.27 -20.14 -4.30
N ALA A 137 27.40 -20.57 -3.74
CA ALA A 137 28.54 -21.06 -4.53
C ALA A 137 28.16 -22.28 -5.41
N SER A 138 27.19 -23.10 -4.98
CA SER A 138 26.65 -24.23 -5.72
C SER A 138 25.61 -23.87 -6.78
N GLY A 139 25.28 -22.57 -6.95
CA GLY A 139 24.24 -22.10 -7.86
C GLY A 139 23.09 -21.43 -7.11
N LEU A 140 21.98 -21.16 -7.82
CA LEU A 140 20.81 -20.51 -7.25
C LEU A 140 19.99 -21.49 -6.39
N ALA A 141 20.07 -21.35 -5.07
CA ALA A 141 19.22 -22.07 -4.14
C ALA A 141 17.81 -21.41 -4.12
N LYS A 142 16.77 -22.22 -4.35
CA LYS A 142 15.36 -21.78 -4.40
C LYS A 142 14.59 -22.49 -3.31
N ASN A 143 14.35 -21.82 -2.20
CA ASN A 143 13.56 -22.39 -1.12
C ASN A 143 12.07 -22.04 -1.27
N ASP A 144 11.23 -22.87 -0.69
CA ASP A 144 9.79 -22.63 -0.59
C ASP A 144 9.50 -21.47 0.38
N LEU A 145 8.28 -20.92 0.32
CA LEU A 145 7.85 -19.83 1.21
C LEU A 145 7.96 -20.29 2.69
N TYR A 146 8.35 -19.34 3.53
CA TYR A 146 8.23 -19.53 4.98
C TYR A 146 6.76 -19.70 5.35
N PRO A 147 6.37 -20.64 6.25
CA PRO A 147 4.99 -20.78 6.69
C PRO A 147 4.44 -19.52 7.34
N LEU A 148 3.15 -19.26 7.13
CA LEU A 148 2.49 -18.11 7.75
C LEU A 148 2.40 -18.33 9.28
N ARG A 149 2.83 -17.34 10.04
CA ARG A 149 2.65 -17.33 11.49
C ARG A 149 1.17 -17.30 11.83
N ALA A 150 0.68 -18.28 12.59
CA ALA A 150 -0.73 -18.42 12.91
C ALA A 150 -1.21 -17.32 13.87
N ASP A 151 -0.42 -17.05 14.91
CA ASP A 151 -0.67 -16.03 15.91
C ASP A 151 0.15 -14.77 15.61
N LEU A 152 -0.52 -13.71 15.14
CA LEU A 152 0.11 -12.43 14.85
C LEU A 152 0.54 -11.68 16.12
N ASP A 153 -0.08 -11.97 17.27
CA ASP A 153 0.24 -11.29 18.55
C ASP A 153 1.57 -11.76 19.12
N SER A 154 2.06 -12.91 18.68
CA SER A 154 3.40 -13.39 19.01
C SER A 154 4.54 -12.62 18.30
N LEU A 155 4.22 -11.78 17.31
CA LEU A 155 5.19 -10.86 16.72
C LEU A 155 5.52 -9.72 17.71
N PRO A 156 6.75 -9.21 17.75
CA PRO A 156 7.02 -7.99 18.49
C PRO A 156 6.23 -6.79 17.92
N LEU A 157 5.92 -5.80 18.76
CA LEU A 157 5.33 -4.54 18.29
C LEU A 157 6.25 -3.89 17.25
N PRO A 158 5.72 -3.28 16.16
CA PRO A 158 6.57 -2.62 15.18
C PRO A 158 7.41 -1.53 15.84
N ASP A 159 8.69 -1.44 15.47
CA ASP A 159 9.57 -0.39 15.98
C ASP A 159 9.23 0.96 15.34
N ARG A 160 8.24 1.64 15.90
CA ARG A 160 7.78 2.96 15.46
C ARG A 160 8.84 4.05 15.66
N GLY A 161 9.79 3.84 16.57
CA GLY A 161 10.95 4.70 16.78
C GLY A 161 11.99 4.60 15.68
N PHE A 162 11.93 3.57 14.85
CA PHE A 162 12.94 3.24 13.85
C PHE A 162 13.24 4.41 12.88
N TYR A 163 12.21 4.98 12.29
CA TYR A 163 12.35 6.16 11.44
C TYR A 163 12.60 7.44 12.25
N ARG A 164 11.90 7.61 13.38
CA ARG A 164 12.02 8.83 14.22
C ARG A 164 13.43 9.11 14.71
N ARG A 165 14.20 8.07 15.00
CA ARG A 165 15.60 8.21 15.47
C ARG A 165 16.52 8.88 14.46
N ARG A 166 16.23 8.70 13.17
CA ARG A 166 17.10 9.25 12.11
C ARG A 166 16.41 10.39 11.33
N TYR A 167 15.13 10.33 11.13
CA TYR A 167 14.34 11.24 10.30
C TYR A 167 13.07 11.66 11.04
N PRO A 168 13.18 12.47 12.11
CA PRO A 168 12.01 12.90 12.88
C PRO A 168 10.99 13.64 12.02
N GLU A 169 11.44 14.33 10.96
CA GLU A 169 10.59 15.05 10.01
C GLU A 169 9.68 14.14 9.17
N LEU A 170 10.03 12.86 8.97
CA LEU A 170 9.16 11.91 8.24
C LEU A 170 7.93 11.52 9.05
N VAL A 171 7.99 11.67 10.36
CA VAL A 171 6.97 11.24 11.31
C VAL A 171 6.07 12.41 11.76
N GLU A 172 6.33 13.61 11.24
CA GLU A 172 5.48 14.78 11.48
C GLU A 172 4.09 14.57 10.88
N GLY A 173 3.09 14.56 11.72
CA GLY A 173 1.68 14.37 11.37
C GLY A 173 0.92 13.81 12.56
N GLY A 174 -0.37 14.07 12.61
CA GLY A 174 -1.19 13.64 13.77
C GLY A 174 -1.67 12.20 13.68
N GLY A 175 -1.38 11.47 12.61
CA GLY A 175 -1.90 10.13 12.39
C GLY A 175 -0.92 9.03 12.77
N VAL A 176 -1.47 7.91 13.26
CA VAL A 176 -0.77 6.64 13.32
C VAL A 176 -1.51 5.62 12.47
N GLU A 177 -0.81 4.97 11.58
CA GLU A 177 -1.37 3.85 10.82
C GLU A 177 -1.19 2.55 11.62
N VAL A 178 -2.20 1.68 11.59
CA VAL A 178 -2.22 0.40 12.30
C VAL A 178 -2.79 -0.67 11.37
N LEU A 179 -2.24 -1.86 11.45
CA LEU A 179 -2.70 -3.02 10.70
C LEU A 179 -3.36 -4.01 11.66
N ALA A 180 -4.68 -4.09 11.64
CA ALA A 180 -5.42 -4.98 12.54
C ALA A 180 -5.47 -6.43 12.04
N ALA A 181 -5.36 -6.64 10.72
CA ALA A 181 -5.41 -7.96 10.11
C ALA A 181 -4.49 -8.07 8.89
N ARG A 182 -4.14 -9.28 8.51
CA ARG A 182 -3.42 -9.59 7.27
C ARG A 182 -4.25 -10.49 6.38
N GLY A 183 -4.30 -10.14 5.10
CA GLY A 183 -5.01 -10.88 4.07
C GLY A 183 -6.48 -10.52 3.94
N CYS A 184 -7.06 -10.89 2.79
CA CYS A 184 -8.44 -10.64 2.43
C CYS A 184 -9.09 -11.95 1.94
N PRO A 185 -10.34 -12.26 2.36
CA PRO A 185 -11.01 -13.50 1.95
C PRO A 185 -11.54 -13.45 0.51
N PHE A 186 -11.63 -12.27 -0.08
CA PHE A 186 -12.18 -12.08 -1.42
C PHE A 186 -11.18 -12.40 -2.54
N SER A 187 -11.72 -12.63 -3.74
CA SER A 187 -10.95 -13.06 -4.92
C SER A 187 -11.18 -12.13 -6.10
N CYS A 188 -11.09 -10.79 -5.90
CA CYS A 188 -11.13 -9.83 -6.99
C CYS A 188 -10.01 -10.14 -8.00
N SER A 189 -10.31 -10.12 -9.31
CA SER A 189 -9.41 -10.61 -10.36
C SER A 189 -8.12 -9.80 -10.49
N PHE A 190 -8.17 -8.52 -10.11
CA PHE A 190 -7.06 -7.56 -10.19
C PHE A 190 -6.18 -7.51 -8.93
N CYS A 191 -6.67 -8.06 -7.81
CA CYS A 191 -6.02 -7.91 -6.50
C CYS A 191 -5.02 -9.05 -6.25
N TYR A 192 -3.85 -8.71 -5.73
CA TYR A 192 -2.80 -9.68 -5.42
C TYR A 192 -3.17 -10.63 -4.26
N ASN A 193 -4.16 -10.29 -3.42
CA ASN A 193 -4.56 -11.13 -2.29
C ASN A 193 -4.91 -12.57 -2.67
N HIS A 194 -5.62 -12.76 -3.80
CA HIS A 194 -5.94 -14.12 -4.24
C HIS A 194 -4.71 -14.89 -4.76
N VAL A 195 -3.70 -14.20 -5.26
CA VAL A 195 -2.42 -14.79 -5.67
C VAL A 195 -1.62 -15.22 -4.45
N LEU A 196 -1.47 -14.32 -3.46
CA LEU A 196 -0.80 -14.63 -2.19
C LEU A 196 -1.46 -15.81 -1.49
N ARG A 197 -2.80 -15.83 -1.39
CA ARG A 197 -3.53 -16.95 -0.78
C ARG A 197 -3.24 -18.29 -1.49
N ARG A 198 -3.08 -18.26 -2.82
CA ARG A 198 -2.69 -19.45 -3.60
C ARG A 198 -1.24 -19.85 -3.36
N LEU A 199 -0.32 -18.89 -3.28
CA LEU A 199 1.10 -19.13 -2.97
C LEU A 199 1.28 -19.74 -1.57
N TYR A 200 0.44 -19.34 -0.62
CA TYR A 200 0.47 -19.86 0.75
C TYR A 200 -0.47 -21.06 0.99
N ALA A 201 -1.00 -21.68 -0.06
CA ALA A 201 -1.82 -22.89 0.10
C ALA A 201 -1.05 -23.98 0.83
N GLY A 202 -1.62 -24.51 1.91
CA GLY A 202 -0.95 -25.50 2.77
C GLY A 202 0.13 -24.96 3.73
N LYS A 203 0.36 -23.63 3.78
CA LYS A 203 1.40 -23.00 4.60
C LYS A 203 0.86 -22.15 5.75
N GLY A 204 -0.33 -22.42 6.19
CA GLY A 204 -1.01 -21.70 7.26
C GLY A 204 -2.27 -20.97 6.81
N ARG A 205 -2.98 -20.40 7.77
CA ARG A 205 -4.20 -19.60 7.54
C ARG A 205 -3.83 -18.25 6.96
N TYR A 206 -4.32 -17.94 5.75
CA TYR A 206 -3.97 -16.69 5.06
C TYR A 206 -4.57 -15.44 5.73
N VAL A 207 -5.87 -15.48 6.10
CA VAL A 207 -6.54 -14.37 6.78
C VAL A 207 -6.33 -14.52 8.28
N ARG A 208 -5.60 -13.60 8.89
CA ARG A 208 -5.25 -13.58 10.31
C ARG A 208 -5.42 -12.17 10.86
N ARG A 209 -5.64 -12.04 12.15
CA ARG A 209 -5.77 -10.74 12.79
C ARG A 209 -5.10 -10.71 14.16
N HIS A 210 -4.81 -9.49 14.60
CA HIS A 210 -4.36 -9.20 15.95
C HIS A 210 -5.52 -9.27 16.95
N GLY A 211 -5.22 -9.63 18.18
CA GLY A 211 -6.13 -9.48 19.32
C GLY A 211 -6.33 -8.01 19.70
N HIS A 212 -7.40 -7.74 20.43
CA HIS A 212 -7.75 -6.40 20.86
C HIS A 212 -6.65 -5.75 21.71
N ASP A 213 -6.12 -6.49 22.70
CA ASP A 213 -5.10 -5.99 23.64
C ASP A 213 -3.86 -5.48 22.88
N ARG A 214 -3.41 -6.27 21.92
CA ARG A 214 -2.26 -5.96 21.10
C ARG A 214 -2.40 -4.64 20.34
N LEU A 215 -3.55 -4.45 19.69
CA LEU A 215 -3.80 -3.24 18.91
C LEU A 215 -3.97 -2.00 19.79
N LEU A 216 -4.69 -2.14 20.91
CA LEU A 216 -4.90 -1.06 21.86
C LEU A 216 -3.57 -0.64 22.50
N GLU A 217 -2.72 -1.61 22.86
CA GLU A 217 -1.37 -1.34 23.38
C GLU A 217 -0.50 -0.60 22.35
N GLU A 218 -0.49 -1.05 21.08
CA GLU A 218 0.27 -0.40 20.00
C GLU A 218 -0.14 1.06 19.84
N ILE A 219 -1.45 1.35 19.81
CA ILE A 219 -1.97 2.71 19.69
C ILE A 219 -1.66 3.54 20.94
N ALA A 220 -1.87 2.97 22.13
CA ALA A 220 -1.60 3.65 23.39
C ALA A 220 -0.10 3.97 23.56
N ARG A 221 0.77 3.06 23.14
CA ARG A 221 2.22 3.26 23.13
C ARG A 221 2.61 4.42 22.20
N GLU A 222 2.13 4.43 20.97
CA GLU A 222 2.38 5.53 20.05
C GLU A 222 1.86 6.87 20.58
N ARG A 223 0.69 6.87 21.20
CA ARG A 223 0.13 8.08 21.84
C ARG A 223 1.03 8.66 22.92
N ARG A 224 1.76 7.81 23.65
CA ARG A 224 2.71 8.23 24.70
C ARG A 224 4.07 8.65 24.12
N GLU A 225 4.57 7.92 23.13
CA GLU A 225 5.96 8.04 22.67
C GLU A 225 6.13 9.00 21.49
N ARG A 226 5.04 9.28 20.72
CA ARG A 226 5.11 10.12 19.53
C ARG A 226 5.19 11.60 19.91
N PRO A 227 6.20 12.34 19.45
CA PRO A 227 6.28 13.78 19.64
C PRO A 227 5.05 14.48 19.05
N GLY A 228 4.38 15.34 19.83
CA GLY A 228 3.12 16.00 19.42
C GLY A 228 1.86 15.12 19.54
N GLY A 229 2.00 13.89 20.03
CA GLY A 229 0.91 12.96 20.26
C GLY A 229 0.29 12.37 18.98
N VAL A 230 -0.79 11.59 19.15
CA VAL A 230 -1.58 11.01 18.07
C VAL A 230 -2.98 11.65 18.07
N ARG A 231 -3.41 12.18 16.94
CA ARG A 231 -4.73 12.82 16.77
C ARG A 231 -5.77 11.92 16.12
N TYR A 232 -5.33 10.98 15.28
CA TYR A 232 -6.22 10.00 14.64
C TYR A 232 -5.49 8.69 14.36
N VAL A 233 -6.26 7.63 14.13
CA VAL A 233 -5.75 6.30 13.76
C VAL A 233 -6.21 5.94 12.35
N GLY A 234 -5.30 5.48 11.51
CA GLY A 234 -5.60 4.90 10.20
C GLY A 234 -5.53 3.38 10.26
N PHE A 235 -6.66 2.67 10.18
CA PHE A 235 -6.63 1.22 9.97
C PHE A 235 -6.41 0.94 8.49
N VAL A 236 -5.20 0.44 8.15
CA VAL A 236 -4.73 0.26 6.76
C VAL A 236 -4.92 -1.17 6.25
N ASP A 237 -5.83 -1.89 6.85
CA ASP A 237 -6.20 -3.25 6.46
C ASP A 237 -6.73 -3.30 5.02
N ASP A 238 -6.50 -4.40 4.31
CA ASP A 238 -7.18 -4.69 3.03
C ASP A 238 -8.71 -4.68 3.17
N LEU A 239 -9.22 -5.08 4.35
CA LEU A 239 -10.62 -5.08 4.72
C LEU A 239 -10.77 -5.12 6.25
N PHE A 240 -11.04 -3.98 6.87
CA PHE A 240 -11.13 -3.85 8.32
C PHE A 240 -12.34 -4.60 8.92
N ILE A 241 -13.47 -4.59 8.23
CA ILE A 241 -14.78 -5.05 8.71
C ILE A 241 -15.09 -6.54 8.43
N GLN A 242 -14.08 -7.37 8.15
CA GLN A 242 -14.31 -8.73 7.65
C GLN A 242 -14.86 -9.74 8.69
N ASP A 243 -14.81 -9.43 9.98
CA ASP A 243 -15.27 -10.27 11.10
C ASP A 243 -16.05 -9.38 12.07
N ARG A 244 -17.35 -9.58 12.13
CA ARG A 244 -18.26 -8.71 12.88
C ARG A 244 -18.10 -8.87 14.39
N ASP A 245 -18.01 -10.09 14.86
CA ASP A 245 -17.92 -10.37 16.32
C ASP A 245 -16.64 -9.76 16.90
N TRP A 246 -15.52 -9.97 16.20
CA TRP A 246 -14.25 -9.35 16.56
C TRP A 246 -14.33 -7.82 16.52
N LEU A 247 -14.94 -7.27 15.46
CA LEU A 247 -15.02 -5.82 15.23
C LEU A 247 -15.86 -5.14 16.32
N GLU A 248 -17.01 -5.69 16.68
CA GLU A 248 -17.90 -5.15 17.72
C GLU A 248 -17.17 -5.07 19.07
N GLY A 249 -16.51 -6.16 19.47
CA GLY A 249 -15.70 -6.18 20.68
C GLY A 249 -14.55 -5.18 20.66
N PHE A 250 -13.88 -5.06 19.51
CA PHE A 250 -12.79 -4.10 19.32
C PHE A 250 -13.29 -2.65 19.40
N LEU A 251 -14.34 -2.31 18.66
CA LEU A 251 -14.88 -0.94 18.62
C LEU A 251 -15.39 -0.46 20.00
N ALA A 252 -16.01 -1.36 20.79
CA ALA A 252 -16.43 -1.05 22.14
C ALA A 252 -15.25 -0.65 23.04
N ARG A 253 -14.16 -1.44 22.98
CA ARG A 253 -12.93 -1.16 23.74
C ARG A 253 -12.18 0.05 23.18
N TYR A 254 -12.07 0.17 21.85
CA TYR A 254 -11.41 1.30 21.21
C TYR A 254 -12.04 2.64 21.65
N ARG A 255 -13.36 2.70 21.68
CA ARG A 255 -14.10 3.89 22.15
C ARG A 255 -13.80 4.22 23.60
N ALA A 256 -13.71 3.22 24.47
CA ALA A 256 -13.49 3.40 25.90
C ALA A 256 -12.03 3.74 26.23
N GLU A 257 -11.06 3.09 25.58
CA GLU A 257 -9.65 3.14 25.96
C GLU A 257 -8.83 4.15 25.12
N ILE A 258 -9.20 4.35 23.84
CA ILE A 258 -8.48 5.20 22.90
C ILE A 258 -9.28 6.47 22.56
N GLY A 259 -10.49 6.33 22.04
CA GLY A 259 -11.43 7.43 21.75
C GLY A 259 -10.97 8.43 20.69
N LEU A 260 -9.95 8.12 19.88
CA LEU A 260 -9.48 8.97 18.80
C LEU A 260 -10.33 8.80 17.53
N PRO A 261 -10.48 9.84 16.70
CA PRO A 261 -11.06 9.66 15.38
C PRO A 261 -10.22 8.67 14.55
N PHE A 262 -10.89 7.92 13.67
CA PHE A 262 -10.18 6.95 12.82
C PHE A 262 -10.71 6.86 11.40
N THR A 263 -9.90 6.21 10.54
CA THR A 263 -10.24 5.85 9.16
C THR A 263 -10.12 4.34 8.98
N CYS A 264 -10.93 3.77 8.06
CA CYS A 264 -10.81 2.36 7.71
C CYS A 264 -11.26 2.07 6.28
N ALA A 265 -10.91 0.88 5.78
CA ALA A 265 -11.38 0.37 4.51
C ALA A 265 -12.51 -0.64 4.71
N VAL A 266 -13.56 -0.53 3.88
CA VAL A 266 -14.71 -1.42 3.88
C VAL A 266 -14.99 -1.99 2.50
N ARG A 267 -15.92 -2.92 2.42
CA ARG A 267 -16.45 -3.45 1.17
C ARG A 267 -17.97 -3.26 1.15
N ALA A 268 -18.49 -2.59 0.13
CA ALA A 268 -19.87 -2.10 0.08
C ALA A 268 -20.93 -3.19 0.35
N ASN A 269 -20.71 -4.42 -0.12
CA ASN A 269 -21.65 -5.53 0.13
C ASN A 269 -21.62 -6.11 1.57
N LEU A 270 -20.76 -5.59 2.43
CA LEU A 270 -20.70 -5.97 3.86
C LEU A 270 -21.18 -4.83 4.78
N VAL A 271 -21.59 -3.70 4.20
CA VAL A 271 -22.00 -2.53 4.97
C VAL A 271 -23.52 -2.55 5.16
N ASP A 272 -23.96 -2.47 6.41
CA ASP A 272 -25.33 -2.31 6.84
C ASP A 272 -25.49 -1.13 7.80
N ALA A 273 -26.73 -0.81 8.17
CA ALA A 273 -27.03 0.35 9.03
C ALA A 273 -26.46 0.20 10.45
N GLU A 274 -26.39 -1.03 10.95
CA GLU A 274 -25.84 -1.31 12.27
C GLU A 274 -24.33 -1.07 12.32
N LEU A 275 -23.61 -1.62 11.35
CA LEU A 275 -22.16 -1.39 11.21
C LEU A 275 -21.83 0.11 11.16
N VAL A 276 -22.55 0.86 10.31
CA VAL A 276 -22.25 2.30 10.15
C VAL A 276 -22.53 3.06 11.43
N ARG A 277 -23.61 2.71 12.15
CA ARG A 277 -23.92 3.29 13.47
C ARG A 277 -22.78 3.04 14.47
N GLU A 278 -22.25 1.81 14.53
CA GLU A 278 -21.16 1.43 15.45
C GLU A 278 -19.84 2.11 15.07
N LEU A 279 -19.51 2.13 13.78
CA LEU A 279 -18.34 2.86 13.30
C LEU A 279 -18.40 4.34 13.66
N ALA A 280 -19.55 4.99 13.42
CA ALA A 280 -19.75 6.40 13.75
C ALA A 280 -19.64 6.65 15.28
N ALA A 281 -20.30 5.82 16.10
CA ALA A 281 -20.28 5.91 17.55
C ALA A 281 -18.89 5.70 18.14
N SER A 282 -18.03 4.95 17.44
CA SER A 282 -16.66 4.66 17.86
C SER A 282 -15.63 5.67 17.32
N GLY A 283 -16.08 6.70 16.58
CA GLY A 283 -15.22 7.78 16.11
C GLY A 283 -14.71 7.64 14.67
N CYS A 284 -15.27 6.73 13.87
CA CYS A 284 -14.96 6.67 12.44
C CYS A 284 -15.37 7.97 11.75
N LYS A 285 -14.44 8.60 11.04
CA LYS A 285 -14.66 9.85 10.31
C LYS A 285 -14.52 9.71 8.80
N VAL A 286 -13.72 8.74 8.36
CA VAL A 286 -13.48 8.51 6.95
C VAL A 286 -13.48 7.02 6.65
N VAL A 287 -14.22 6.64 5.62
CA VAL A 287 -14.28 5.26 5.11
C VAL A 287 -13.79 5.25 3.66
N SER A 288 -13.00 4.24 3.30
CA SER A 288 -12.61 3.99 1.92
C SER A 288 -13.23 2.68 1.42
N PHE A 289 -13.72 2.67 0.17
CA PHE A 289 -14.19 1.43 -0.46
C PHE A 289 -14.01 1.43 -1.97
N GLY A 290 -13.76 0.25 -2.52
CA GLY A 290 -13.62 0.08 -3.96
C GLY A 290 -14.98 0.06 -4.67
N LEU A 291 -15.23 1.03 -5.55
CA LEU A 291 -16.29 1.02 -6.55
C LEU A 291 -15.80 0.36 -7.84
N GLU A 292 -14.57 0.68 -8.23
CA GLU A 292 -13.76 0.24 -9.36
C GLU A 292 -14.30 0.70 -10.72
N SER A 293 -15.53 0.32 -11.09
CA SER A 293 -16.20 0.71 -12.33
C SER A 293 -17.69 0.94 -12.11
N GLY A 294 -18.26 1.95 -12.74
CA GLY A 294 -19.70 2.19 -12.79
C GLY A 294 -20.45 1.23 -13.72
N ASP A 295 -19.74 0.59 -14.63
CA ASP A 295 -20.33 -0.50 -15.44
C ASP A 295 -20.33 -1.80 -14.63
N GLU A 296 -21.52 -2.35 -14.41
CA GLU A 296 -21.70 -3.52 -13.55
C GLU A 296 -21.05 -4.77 -14.14
N ARG A 297 -21.05 -4.93 -15.46
CA ARG A 297 -20.39 -6.05 -16.13
C ARG A 297 -18.88 -5.99 -15.94
N LEU A 298 -18.26 -4.84 -16.18
CA LEU A 298 -16.81 -4.67 -15.91
C LEU A 298 -16.47 -4.93 -14.45
N ARG A 299 -17.28 -4.37 -13.52
CA ARG A 299 -17.07 -4.54 -12.08
C ARG A 299 -17.20 -5.99 -11.63
N ASN A 300 -18.19 -6.72 -12.11
CA ASN A 300 -18.55 -8.03 -11.59
C ASN A 300 -18.03 -9.21 -12.41
N GLU A 301 -17.93 -9.11 -13.74
CA GLU A 301 -17.42 -10.18 -14.59
C GLU A 301 -15.91 -10.05 -14.81
N VAL A 302 -15.41 -8.86 -15.21
CA VAL A 302 -13.99 -8.65 -15.49
C VAL A 302 -13.19 -8.57 -14.20
N LEU A 303 -13.63 -7.71 -13.26
CA LEU A 303 -12.91 -7.50 -12.00
C LEU A 303 -13.31 -8.49 -10.89
N GLY A 304 -14.37 -9.27 -11.08
CA GLY A 304 -14.81 -10.30 -10.14
C GLY A 304 -15.22 -9.75 -8.76
N LYS A 305 -15.66 -8.49 -8.71
CA LYS A 305 -15.92 -7.83 -7.42
C LYS A 305 -17.23 -8.27 -6.76
N LYS A 306 -18.24 -8.66 -7.56
CA LYS A 306 -19.55 -9.13 -7.08
C LYS A 306 -20.20 -8.14 -6.10
N ILE A 307 -20.37 -6.90 -6.53
CA ILE A 307 -21.03 -5.82 -5.79
C ILE A 307 -22.01 -5.13 -6.74
N SER A 308 -23.30 -5.01 -6.35
CA SER A 308 -24.29 -4.31 -7.13
C SER A 308 -24.19 -2.78 -7.00
N GLU A 309 -24.76 -2.05 -7.95
CA GLU A 309 -24.87 -0.59 -7.87
C GLU A 309 -25.68 -0.16 -6.64
N GLU A 310 -26.76 -0.90 -6.34
CA GLU A 310 -27.59 -0.63 -5.16
C GLU A 310 -26.82 -0.74 -3.85
N GLN A 311 -25.92 -1.73 -3.69
CA GLN A 311 -25.08 -1.87 -2.52
C GLN A 311 -24.11 -0.69 -2.36
N ILE A 312 -23.57 -0.17 -3.47
CA ILE A 312 -22.70 1.00 -3.48
C ILE A 312 -23.48 2.25 -3.04
N LEU A 313 -24.64 2.50 -3.61
CA LEU A 313 -25.50 3.63 -3.28
C LEU A 313 -25.95 3.57 -1.82
N ARG A 314 -26.41 2.42 -1.38
CA ARG A 314 -26.82 2.18 0.01
C ARG A 314 -25.70 2.46 1.00
N THR A 315 -24.48 2.02 0.69
CA THR A 315 -23.29 2.31 1.51
C THR A 315 -23.07 3.81 1.63
N ALA A 316 -23.10 4.54 0.51
CA ALA A 316 -22.89 5.98 0.50
C ALA A 316 -23.98 6.75 1.27
N GLU A 317 -25.23 6.34 1.15
CA GLU A 317 -26.37 6.90 1.92
C GLU A 317 -26.16 6.71 3.43
N LEU A 318 -25.84 5.49 3.86
CA LEU A 318 -25.63 5.18 5.27
C LEU A 318 -24.46 5.97 5.87
N LEU A 319 -23.32 6.02 5.16
CA LEU A 319 -22.16 6.80 5.61
C LEU A 319 -22.49 8.30 5.71
N SER A 320 -23.16 8.83 4.69
CA SER A 320 -23.54 10.26 4.66
C SER A 320 -24.52 10.62 5.77
N ALA A 321 -25.52 9.75 6.05
CA ALA A 321 -26.49 9.94 7.13
C ALA A 321 -25.86 10.01 8.53
N HIS A 322 -24.68 9.37 8.71
CA HIS A 322 -23.93 9.39 9.95
C HIS A 322 -22.75 10.38 9.96
N GLY A 323 -22.66 11.26 8.97
CA GLY A 323 -21.62 12.29 8.87
C GLY A 323 -20.22 11.73 8.58
N ILE A 324 -20.11 10.50 8.10
CA ILE A 324 -18.84 9.86 7.71
C ILE A 324 -18.53 10.27 6.27
N ARG A 325 -17.38 10.91 6.06
CA ARG A 325 -16.86 11.15 4.71
C ARG A 325 -16.31 9.87 4.13
N PHE A 326 -16.27 9.77 2.80
CA PHE A 326 -15.71 8.57 2.20
C PHE A 326 -14.93 8.85 0.90
N SER A 327 -14.06 7.89 0.57
CA SER A 327 -13.32 7.86 -0.67
C SER A 327 -13.68 6.59 -1.43
N THR A 328 -14.18 6.73 -2.66
CA THR A 328 -14.31 5.59 -3.57
C THR A 328 -13.02 5.37 -4.33
N PHE A 329 -12.57 4.13 -4.46
CA PHE A 329 -11.51 3.76 -5.38
C PHE A 329 -12.12 3.39 -6.73
N ASN A 330 -11.56 3.96 -7.80
CA ASN A 330 -12.02 3.77 -9.17
C ASN A 330 -10.82 3.42 -10.07
N MET A 331 -11.04 2.53 -11.02
CA MET A 331 -10.02 2.13 -11.99
C MET A 331 -10.47 2.41 -13.40
N PHE A 332 -9.55 2.88 -14.23
CA PHE A 332 -9.76 3.13 -15.64
C PHE A 332 -8.78 2.33 -16.50
N ASN A 333 -9.05 2.29 -17.79
CA ASN A 333 -8.33 1.48 -18.76
C ASN A 333 -8.42 -0.02 -18.45
N LEU A 334 -9.63 -0.46 -18.03
CA LEU A 334 -9.94 -1.87 -17.80
C LEU A 334 -10.05 -2.62 -19.13
N PRO A 335 -9.79 -3.94 -19.19
CA PRO A 335 -9.95 -4.72 -20.41
C PRO A 335 -11.35 -4.56 -21.02
N GLY A 336 -11.41 -4.02 -22.24
CA GLY A 336 -12.65 -3.74 -22.96
C GLY A 336 -13.44 -2.52 -22.46
N GLU A 337 -12.82 -1.65 -21.65
CA GLU A 337 -13.44 -0.39 -21.26
C GLU A 337 -13.37 0.62 -22.41
N THR A 338 -14.48 1.31 -22.64
CA THR A 338 -14.58 2.45 -23.54
C THR A 338 -14.81 3.73 -22.75
N LEU A 339 -14.65 4.89 -23.39
CA LEU A 339 -14.96 6.18 -22.76
C LEU A 339 -16.42 6.24 -22.28
N ALA A 340 -17.34 5.66 -23.03
CA ALA A 340 -18.76 5.59 -22.63
C ALA A 340 -18.97 4.78 -21.34
N LEU A 341 -18.17 3.72 -21.10
CA LEU A 341 -18.22 2.94 -19.87
C LEU A 341 -17.57 3.71 -18.70
N ALA A 342 -16.49 4.46 -18.96
CA ALA A 342 -15.90 5.34 -17.96
C ALA A 342 -16.86 6.47 -17.53
N GLU A 343 -17.70 6.98 -18.45
CA GLU A 343 -18.76 7.95 -18.11
C GLU A 343 -19.80 7.37 -17.17
N LYS A 344 -20.09 6.06 -17.21
CA LYS A 344 -20.94 5.40 -16.19
C LYS A 344 -20.30 5.45 -14.81
N THR A 345 -18.97 5.31 -14.73
CA THR A 345 -18.22 5.44 -13.47
C THR A 345 -18.34 6.86 -12.91
N LEU A 346 -18.23 7.87 -13.77
CA LEU A 346 -18.45 9.26 -13.38
C LEU A 346 -19.89 9.50 -12.91
N ALA A 347 -20.88 9.02 -13.67
CA ALA A 347 -22.30 9.17 -13.34
C ALA A 347 -22.65 8.55 -11.98
N LEU A 348 -22.12 7.34 -11.69
CA LEU A 348 -22.33 6.71 -10.40
C LEU A 348 -21.67 7.50 -9.27
N ASN A 349 -20.43 7.96 -9.44
CA ASN A 349 -19.75 8.78 -8.41
C ASN A 349 -20.47 10.11 -8.13
N LEU A 350 -21.10 10.73 -9.13
CA LEU A 350 -21.91 11.94 -8.94
C LEU A 350 -23.17 11.67 -8.08
N ARG A 351 -23.76 10.49 -8.20
CA ARG A 351 -24.93 10.07 -7.40
C ARG A 351 -24.59 9.79 -5.93
N LEU A 352 -23.33 9.50 -5.61
CA LEU A 352 -22.91 9.24 -4.23
C LEU A 352 -22.89 10.51 -3.34
N GLY A 353 -23.04 11.68 -3.93
CA GLY A 353 -23.18 12.93 -3.19
C GLY A 353 -21.87 13.59 -2.73
N PRO A 354 -21.97 14.70 -1.97
CA PRO A 354 -20.83 15.55 -1.66
C PRO A 354 -19.84 14.97 -0.63
N ALA A 355 -20.24 13.96 0.12
CA ALA A 355 -19.36 13.26 1.07
C ALA A 355 -18.30 12.38 0.38
N ASN A 356 -18.50 12.08 -0.92
CA ASN A 356 -17.56 11.32 -1.73
C ASN A 356 -16.37 12.16 -2.18
N HIS A 357 -15.16 11.68 -1.89
CA HIS A 357 -13.90 12.25 -2.37
C HIS A 357 -13.12 11.16 -3.14
N PRO A 358 -13.51 10.89 -4.40
CA PRO A 358 -13.02 9.72 -5.12
C PRO A 358 -11.52 9.76 -5.38
N TRP A 359 -10.89 8.60 -5.32
CA TRP A 359 -9.57 8.34 -5.87
C TRP A 359 -9.73 7.57 -7.18
N SER A 360 -8.82 7.79 -8.12
CA SER A 360 -8.80 7.02 -9.36
C SER A 360 -7.38 6.72 -9.81
N GLY A 361 -7.21 5.63 -10.56
CA GLY A 361 -5.97 5.23 -11.18
C GLY A 361 -6.21 4.39 -12.41
N LEU A 362 -5.16 4.23 -13.24
CA LEU A 362 -5.18 3.30 -14.36
C LEU A 362 -4.91 1.89 -13.84
N LEU A 363 -5.56 0.89 -14.43
CA LEU A 363 -5.33 -0.50 -14.06
C LEU A 363 -3.85 -0.86 -14.22
N GLN A 364 -3.25 -1.36 -13.14
CA GLN A 364 -1.95 -2.00 -13.13
C GLN A 364 -2.14 -3.50 -12.91
N PRO A 365 -2.02 -4.32 -13.94
CA PRO A 365 -2.20 -5.76 -13.81
C PRO A 365 -0.98 -6.39 -13.16
N TYR A 366 -1.14 -6.92 -11.96
CA TYR A 366 -0.07 -7.64 -11.27
C TYR A 366 0.07 -9.07 -11.80
N ARG A 367 1.30 -9.52 -12.01
CA ARG A 367 1.63 -10.88 -12.48
C ARG A 367 0.96 -11.94 -11.61
N GLY A 368 0.40 -12.95 -12.24
CA GLY A 368 -0.31 -14.05 -11.58
C GLY A 368 -1.74 -13.73 -11.14
N THR A 369 -2.20 -12.48 -11.34
CA THR A 369 -3.61 -12.15 -11.16
C THR A 369 -4.43 -12.57 -12.38
N ARG A 370 -5.70 -12.93 -12.16
CA ARG A 370 -6.58 -13.36 -13.26
C ARG A 370 -6.79 -12.27 -14.33
N VAL A 371 -6.77 -11.01 -13.93
CA VAL A 371 -6.85 -9.91 -14.90
C VAL A 371 -5.58 -9.81 -15.74
N PHE A 372 -4.42 -10.12 -15.16
CA PHE A 372 -3.15 -10.19 -15.90
C PHE A 372 -3.20 -11.29 -16.97
N ASP A 373 -3.60 -12.50 -16.57
CA ASP A 373 -3.72 -13.64 -17.49
C ASP A 373 -4.70 -13.32 -18.63
N HIS A 374 -5.87 -12.75 -18.30
CA HIS A 374 -6.87 -12.32 -19.28
C HIS A 374 -6.36 -11.27 -20.27
N ILE A 375 -5.51 -10.33 -19.83
CA ILE A 375 -4.91 -9.30 -20.69
C ILE A 375 -3.90 -9.93 -21.66
N VAL A 376 -3.06 -10.85 -21.18
CA VAL A 376 -2.07 -11.57 -22.00
C VAL A 376 -2.76 -12.45 -23.04
N GLU A 377 -3.75 -13.26 -22.62
CA GLU A 377 -4.51 -14.14 -23.49
C GLU A 377 -5.23 -13.40 -24.64
N ARG A 378 -5.66 -12.17 -24.38
CA ARG A 378 -6.31 -11.30 -25.38
C ARG A 378 -5.36 -10.43 -26.19
N GLY A 379 -4.06 -10.51 -25.94
CA GLY A 379 -3.05 -9.69 -26.65
C GLY A 379 -3.17 -8.20 -26.40
N LEU A 380 -3.79 -7.75 -25.29
CA LEU A 380 -3.97 -6.34 -24.94
C LEU A 380 -2.69 -5.68 -24.40
N ALA A 381 -1.74 -6.46 -23.92
CA ALA A 381 -0.39 -6.04 -23.55
C ALA A 381 0.54 -7.25 -23.51
N SER A 382 1.85 -7.04 -23.74
CA SER A 382 2.86 -8.08 -23.50
C SER A 382 3.16 -8.19 -21.99
N GLY A 383 3.54 -9.39 -21.52
CA GLY A 383 3.92 -9.60 -20.13
C GLY A 383 5.08 -8.72 -19.66
N GLU A 384 6.01 -8.38 -20.56
CA GLU A 384 7.15 -7.48 -20.31
C GLU A 384 6.70 -6.01 -20.18
N ALA A 385 5.76 -5.54 -21.01
CA ALA A 385 5.23 -4.18 -20.91
C ALA A 385 4.50 -3.93 -19.59
N MET A 386 3.92 -4.98 -18.98
CA MET A 386 3.20 -4.88 -17.70
C MET A 386 4.11 -4.78 -16.47
N GLN A 387 5.41 -5.07 -16.61
CA GLN A 387 6.38 -4.99 -15.51
C GLN A 387 6.90 -3.57 -15.24
N ALA A 388 6.77 -2.66 -16.23
CA ALA A 388 7.42 -1.35 -16.21
C ALA A 388 6.52 -0.18 -15.74
N GLY A 389 5.25 -0.43 -15.38
CA GLY A 389 4.26 0.63 -15.18
C GLY A 389 4.07 1.09 -13.73
N LEU A 390 4.16 2.39 -13.50
CA LEU A 390 3.63 3.06 -12.32
C LEU A 390 2.13 3.37 -12.53
N PHE A 391 1.34 3.49 -11.46
CA PHE A 391 -0.13 3.70 -11.46
C PHE A 391 -0.68 4.86 -12.32
N HIS A 392 0.20 5.66 -12.92
CA HIS A 392 -0.17 6.79 -13.78
C HIS A 392 0.12 6.54 -15.26
N GLN A 393 0.69 5.38 -15.63
CA GLN A 393 0.95 5.04 -17.02
C GLN A 393 0.02 3.91 -17.46
N ALA A 394 -0.59 4.09 -18.64
CA ALA A 394 -1.43 3.08 -19.24
C ALA A 394 -0.57 1.92 -19.75
N VAL A 395 -0.76 0.75 -19.19
CA VAL A 395 -0.07 -0.48 -19.62
C VAL A 395 -0.84 -1.17 -20.75
N LEU A 396 -2.17 -1.16 -20.67
CA LEU A 396 -3.02 -1.71 -21.72
C LEU A 396 -3.11 -0.71 -22.88
N ARG A 397 -3.03 -1.24 -24.11
CA ARG A 397 -3.25 -0.48 -25.34
C ARG A 397 -4.55 -0.96 -26.00
N GLN A 398 -5.56 -0.12 -25.95
CA GLN A 398 -6.87 -0.32 -26.56
C GLN A 398 -7.36 1.01 -27.16
N PRO A 399 -8.39 1.01 -28.01
CA PRO A 399 -8.76 2.19 -28.80
C PRO A 399 -8.92 3.48 -28.01
N ASP A 400 -9.49 3.40 -26.80
CA ASP A 400 -9.78 4.58 -25.96
C ASP A 400 -8.69 4.87 -24.90
N THR A 401 -7.53 4.21 -24.93
CA THR A 401 -6.49 4.32 -23.88
C THR A 401 -6.09 5.77 -23.59
N GLU A 402 -5.85 6.58 -24.61
CA GLU A 402 -5.46 7.99 -24.44
C GLU A 402 -6.60 8.81 -23.82
N ALA A 403 -7.83 8.59 -24.27
CA ALA A 403 -9.01 9.26 -23.72
C ALA A 403 -9.25 8.85 -22.27
N LEU A 404 -9.10 7.56 -21.93
CA LEU A 404 -9.23 7.04 -20.57
C LEU A 404 -8.12 7.56 -19.63
N THR A 405 -6.90 7.76 -20.15
CA THR A 405 -5.80 8.36 -19.38
C THR A 405 -6.11 9.81 -19.03
N ALA A 406 -6.54 10.60 -20.01
CA ALA A 406 -6.97 11.99 -19.77
C ALA A 406 -8.19 12.06 -18.83
N PHE A 407 -9.14 11.11 -18.99
CA PHE A 407 -10.32 11.02 -18.13
C PHE A 407 -9.93 10.73 -16.67
N ASN A 408 -9.02 9.78 -16.45
CA ASN A 408 -8.48 9.49 -15.12
C ASN A 408 -7.82 10.73 -14.48
N ALA A 409 -7.03 11.48 -15.24
CA ALA A 409 -6.29 12.65 -14.73
C ALA A 409 -7.24 13.73 -14.17
N CYS A 410 -8.37 13.98 -14.83
CA CYS A 410 -9.33 15.00 -14.41
C CYS A 410 -10.57 14.47 -13.65
N PHE A 411 -10.66 13.14 -13.43
CA PHE A 411 -11.83 12.47 -12.86
C PHE A 411 -12.29 13.09 -11.52
N TYR A 412 -11.38 13.29 -10.59
CA TYR A 412 -11.70 13.91 -9.30
C TYR A 412 -12.41 15.25 -9.47
N TRP A 413 -11.89 16.10 -10.35
CA TRP A 413 -12.44 17.43 -10.59
C TRP A 413 -13.76 17.38 -11.33
N MET A 414 -13.97 16.41 -12.24
CA MET A 414 -15.27 16.21 -12.88
C MET A 414 -16.35 15.82 -11.88
N VAL A 415 -16.02 15.05 -10.84
CA VAL A 415 -16.93 14.74 -9.74
C VAL A 415 -17.19 15.96 -8.85
N ARG A 416 -16.17 16.76 -8.54
CA ARG A 416 -16.29 17.92 -7.65
C ARG A 416 -16.87 19.17 -8.32
N LEU A 417 -16.68 19.31 -9.61
CA LEU A 417 -17.11 20.45 -10.43
C LEU A 417 -17.91 19.96 -11.65
N PRO A 418 -19.10 19.35 -11.46
CA PRO A 418 -19.80 18.65 -12.52
C PRO A 418 -20.24 19.55 -13.69
N ARG A 419 -20.43 20.87 -13.44
CA ARG A 419 -20.73 21.85 -14.49
C ARG A 419 -19.56 22.08 -15.44
N TRP A 420 -18.32 21.84 -14.96
CA TRP A 420 -17.08 22.02 -15.70
C TRP A 420 -16.52 20.72 -16.30
N ARG A 421 -17.22 19.60 -16.20
CA ARG A 421 -16.72 18.28 -16.62
C ARG A 421 -16.22 18.24 -18.07
N ARG A 422 -16.95 18.86 -19.00
CA ARG A 422 -16.55 18.89 -20.42
C ARG A 422 -15.30 19.75 -20.68
N PRO A 423 -15.22 21.02 -20.21
CA PRO A 423 -14.00 21.81 -20.30
C PRO A 423 -12.79 21.15 -19.62
N LEU A 424 -12.97 20.54 -18.43
CA LEU A 424 -11.90 19.85 -17.71
C LEU A 424 -11.37 18.66 -18.50
N PHE A 425 -12.25 17.84 -19.05
CA PHE A 425 -11.86 16.71 -19.89
C PHE A 425 -11.17 17.15 -21.19
N TRP A 426 -11.69 18.18 -21.84
CA TRP A 426 -11.05 18.75 -23.03
C TRP A 426 -9.63 19.23 -22.71
N LEU A 427 -9.47 19.98 -21.60
CA LEU A 427 -8.14 20.47 -21.18
C LEU A 427 -7.19 19.32 -20.82
N ALA A 428 -7.64 18.27 -20.12
CA ALA A 428 -6.82 17.11 -19.83
C ALA A 428 -6.37 16.39 -21.09
N ARG A 429 -7.24 16.29 -22.10
CA ARG A 429 -6.95 15.58 -23.35
C ARG A 429 -5.99 16.35 -24.28
N HIS A 430 -6.00 17.67 -24.26
CA HIS A 430 -5.24 18.52 -25.18
C HIS A 430 -4.07 19.25 -24.50
N GLY A 431 -4.03 19.31 -23.18
CA GLY A 431 -3.02 20.05 -22.40
C GLY A 431 -1.72 19.26 -22.18
N GLY A 432 -1.65 18.02 -22.64
CA GLY A 432 -0.46 17.17 -22.51
C GLY A 432 -0.10 16.80 -21.06
N GLY A 433 1.06 16.19 -20.86
CA GLY A 433 1.49 15.67 -19.55
C GLY A 433 1.59 16.71 -18.43
N LEU A 434 1.76 18.00 -18.75
CA LEU A 434 1.74 19.07 -17.74
C LEU A 434 0.34 19.25 -17.13
N ALA A 435 -0.71 19.23 -17.96
CA ALA A 435 -2.09 19.30 -17.47
C ALA A 435 -2.44 18.09 -16.60
N GLU A 436 -2.06 16.90 -17.02
CA GLU A 436 -2.27 15.68 -16.23
C GLU A 436 -1.61 15.74 -14.85
N ARG A 437 -0.34 16.16 -14.79
CA ARG A 437 0.39 16.33 -13.53
C ARG A 437 -0.24 17.38 -12.63
N PHE A 438 -0.65 18.51 -13.19
CA PHE A 438 -1.33 19.57 -12.45
C PHE A 438 -2.66 19.09 -11.86
N PHE A 439 -3.52 18.45 -12.66
CA PHE A 439 -4.79 17.91 -12.17
C PHE A 439 -4.58 16.86 -11.09
N GLY A 440 -3.63 15.95 -11.27
CA GLY A 440 -3.32 14.90 -10.30
C GLY A 440 -2.82 15.44 -8.96
N LEU A 441 -1.89 16.41 -8.99
CA LEU A 441 -1.36 17.03 -7.78
C LEU A 441 -2.45 17.82 -7.04
N ALA A 442 -3.16 18.70 -7.75
CA ALA A 442 -4.24 19.49 -7.18
C ALA A 442 -5.37 18.62 -6.59
N ALA A 443 -5.75 17.53 -7.28
CA ALA A 443 -6.73 16.57 -6.78
C ALA A 443 -6.24 15.87 -5.50
N SER A 444 -4.98 15.46 -5.46
CA SER A 444 -4.38 14.80 -4.29
C SER A 444 -4.37 15.72 -3.07
N LEU A 445 -3.98 16.97 -3.24
CA LEU A 445 -3.95 17.97 -2.17
C LEU A 445 -5.37 18.28 -1.67
N HIS A 446 -6.30 18.59 -2.57
CA HIS A 446 -7.67 18.91 -2.18
C HIS A 446 -8.37 17.74 -1.50
N ARG A 447 -8.24 16.53 -2.04
CA ARG A 447 -8.79 15.32 -1.44
C ARG A 447 -8.20 15.07 -0.04
N TYR A 448 -6.88 15.19 0.11
CA TYR A 448 -6.23 15.07 1.42
C TYR A 448 -6.85 16.03 2.42
N VAL A 449 -6.90 17.32 2.11
CA VAL A 449 -7.50 18.33 2.99
C VAL A 449 -8.92 17.95 3.39
N ARG A 450 -9.75 17.59 2.43
CA ARG A 450 -11.17 17.29 2.69
C ARG A 450 -11.39 16.02 3.50
N LEU A 451 -10.54 15.02 3.34
CA LEU A 451 -10.62 13.78 4.14
C LEU A 451 -9.98 13.94 5.52
N MET A 452 -8.92 14.76 5.63
CA MET A 452 -8.20 14.93 6.89
C MET A 452 -8.82 15.98 7.82
N GLU A 453 -9.60 16.93 7.29
CA GLU A 453 -10.27 17.97 8.07
C GLU A 453 -11.02 17.42 9.31
N PRO A 454 -11.82 16.34 9.23
CA PRO A 454 -12.52 15.80 10.41
C PRO A 454 -11.61 15.00 11.36
N LEU A 455 -10.38 14.76 11.00
CA LEU A 455 -9.42 13.93 11.76
C LEU A 455 -8.39 14.79 12.51
N GLU A 456 -7.89 15.84 11.89
CA GLU A 456 -6.74 16.59 12.41
C GLU A 456 -7.12 17.70 13.39
N GLY A 457 -8.37 18.17 13.40
CA GLY A 457 -8.84 19.22 14.31
C GLY A 457 -8.12 20.57 14.19
N GLY A 458 -7.30 20.75 13.15
CA GLY A 458 -6.48 21.93 12.88
C GLY A 458 -6.63 22.42 11.45
N ASN A 459 -5.61 23.13 10.94
CA ASN A 459 -5.59 23.55 9.54
C ASN A 459 -4.94 22.49 8.63
N PRO A 460 -5.72 21.63 7.99
CA PRO A 460 -5.19 20.52 7.17
C PRO A 460 -4.47 21.01 5.90
N TRP A 461 -4.63 22.30 5.52
CA TRP A 461 -3.90 22.90 4.40
C TRP A 461 -2.40 22.98 4.66
N LEU A 462 -1.98 23.24 5.90
CA LEU A 462 -0.54 23.24 6.24
C LEU A 462 0.07 21.84 6.09
N SER A 463 -0.63 20.82 6.56
CA SER A 463 -0.22 19.42 6.39
C SER A 463 -0.23 19.01 4.91
N ALA A 464 -1.24 19.44 4.15
CA ALA A 464 -1.34 19.18 2.71
C ALA A 464 -0.21 19.85 1.91
N LEU A 465 0.13 21.09 2.21
CA LEU A 465 1.22 21.81 1.55
C LEU A 465 2.58 21.14 1.83
N ARG A 466 2.84 20.71 3.06
CA ARG A 466 4.04 19.93 3.40
C ARG A 466 4.09 18.59 2.64
N LEU A 467 2.98 17.86 2.58
CA LEU A 467 2.89 16.61 1.82
C LEU A 467 3.06 16.85 0.32
N GLY A 468 2.45 17.90 -0.23
CA GLY A 468 2.59 18.30 -1.63
C GLY A 468 4.01 18.68 -1.98
N TRP A 469 4.68 19.42 -1.12
CA TRP A 469 6.10 19.76 -1.28
C TRP A 469 7.02 18.54 -1.28
N ARG A 470 6.81 17.59 -0.36
CA ARG A 470 7.56 16.31 -0.32
C ARG A 470 7.33 15.46 -1.58
N ARG A 471 6.09 15.41 -2.08
CA ARG A 471 5.79 14.72 -3.34
C ARG A 471 6.41 15.41 -4.55
N LEU A 472 6.40 16.73 -4.60
CA LEU A 472 7.09 17.50 -5.64
C LEU A 472 8.60 17.24 -5.63
N GLN A 473 9.23 17.18 -4.44
CA GLN A 473 10.66 16.85 -4.32
C GLN A 473 11.00 15.43 -4.75
N ALA A 474 10.06 14.49 -4.63
CA ALA A 474 10.24 13.12 -5.12
C ALA A 474 10.05 12.97 -6.64
N TYR A 475 9.46 14.00 -7.30
CA TYR A 475 9.26 14.05 -8.76
C TYR A 475 10.28 14.96 -9.48
N LEU A 476 11.02 15.80 -8.75
CA LEU A 476 12.15 16.60 -9.22
C LEU A 476 13.48 15.88 -8.95
#